data_32f63914fbdf5c78909f6c2b221132df
#
_entry.id   32f63914fbdf5c78909f6c2b221132df
#
_cell.length_a   1.000
_cell.length_b   1.000
_cell.length_c   1.000
_cell.angle_alpha   90.00
_cell.angle_beta   90.00
_cell.angle_gamma   90.00
#
_symmetry.space_group_name_H-M   'P 1'
#
loop_
_entity.id
_entity.type
_entity.pdbx_description
1 polymer ?
#
loop_
_entity_poly.entity_id
_entity_poly.type
_entity_poly.pdbx_seq_one_letter_code
_entity_poly.pdbx_strand_id
1 'polypeptide(L)'
;MTPRPTRDGWLLSVALETARRSTCLRRHYGAVVATPAGEILSTGYNGAPRGQPHCSEAGCRRQALGIPQGERYELCRAVHAEMNALLQAGRAAEGCTLYLAGYAVGSGLAVDATPCLLCARVAVNRGIAEVVMRRGPPRQPARADPVAILASLEEAAEGAARGRA
;
A
#
# COMPACT_ATOMS: atom_id res chain seq x y z
N MET A 1 17.34 11.47 25.58
CA MET A 1 17.64 11.31 24.13
C MET A 1 16.72 10.25 23.55
N THR A 2 16.01 10.57 22.49
CA THR A 2 15.19 9.57 21.78
C THR A 2 16.14 8.60 21.06
N PRO A 3 16.01 7.28 21.24
CA PRO A 3 16.87 6.31 20.57
C PRO A 3 16.70 6.40 19.05
N ARG A 4 17.78 6.15 18.31
CA ARG A 4 17.76 6.10 16.85
C ARG A 4 16.76 5.03 16.39
N PRO A 5 15.81 5.35 15.49
CA PRO A 5 14.87 4.36 14.98
C PRO A 5 15.60 3.26 14.19
N THR A 6 15.03 2.06 14.17
CA THR A 6 15.48 1.02 13.25
C THR A 6 15.29 1.48 11.81
N ARG A 7 15.98 0.84 10.86
CA ARG A 7 15.82 1.15 9.42
C ARG A 7 14.36 1.00 8.98
N ASP A 8 13.72 -0.10 9.35
CA ASP A 8 12.30 -0.34 9.02
C ASP A 8 11.39 0.70 9.66
N GLY A 9 11.61 1.02 10.93
CA GLY A 9 10.82 2.03 11.63
C GLY A 9 10.94 3.41 10.97
N TRP A 10 12.14 3.77 10.50
CA TRP A 10 12.37 5.01 9.77
C TRP A 10 11.69 4.99 8.40
N LEU A 11 11.88 3.94 7.57
CA LEU A 11 11.31 3.84 6.23
C LEU A 11 9.77 3.75 6.28
N LEU A 12 9.20 3.08 7.27
CA LEU A 12 7.75 3.10 7.52
C LEU A 12 7.24 4.47 7.95
N SER A 13 8.05 5.26 8.66
CA SER A 13 7.70 6.64 9.01
C SER A 13 7.72 7.55 7.78
N VAL A 14 8.67 7.35 6.86
CA VAL A 14 8.70 8.04 5.55
C VAL A 14 7.48 7.66 4.73
N ALA A 15 7.10 6.37 4.68
CA ALA A 15 5.89 5.92 4.01
C ALA A 15 4.64 6.58 4.61
N LEU A 16 4.56 6.68 5.93
CA LEU A 16 3.43 7.31 6.61
C LEU A 16 3.35 8.82 6.33
N GLU A 17 4.49 9.52 6.30
CA GLU A 17 4.53 10.94 5.91
C GLU A 17 4.12 11.12 4.44
N THR A 18 4.58 10.23 3.55
CA THR A 18 4.17 10.21 2.15
C THR A 18 2.65 10.03 2.01
N ALA A 19 2.02 9.22 2.87
CA ALA A 19 0.58 9.00 2.89
C ALA A 19 -0.23 10.30 3.09
N ARG A 20 0.34 11.33 3.73
CA ARG A 20 -0.32 12.63 3.94
C ARG A 20 -0.64 13.38 2.65
N ARG A 21 0.02 13.03 1.55
CA ARG A 21 -0.29 13.57 0.21
C ARG A 21 -1.53 12.93 -0.43
N SER A 22 -2.06 11.86 0.14
CA SER A 22 -3.25 11.20 -0.39
C SER A 22 -4.49 12.09 -0.34
N THR A 23 -5.32 11.97 -1.35
CA THR A 23 -6.63 12.64 -1.47
C THR A 23 -7.80 11.66 -1.30
N CYS A 24 -7.53 10.44 -0.85
CA CYS A 24 -8.55 9.43 -0.60
C CYS A 24 -9.42 9.82 0.61
N LEU A 25 -10.74 9.63 0.52
CA LEU A 25 -11.67 9.96 1.60
C LEU A 25 -11.76 8.89 2.68
N ARG A 26 -11.17 7.71 2.48
CA ARG A 26 -11.30 6.55 3.39
C ARG A 26 -10.02 6.27 4.16
N ARG A 27 -8.91 6.06 3.44
CA ARG A 27 -7.62 5.72 4.02
C ARG A 27 -6.49 6.32 3.20
N HIS A 28 -5.54 6.88 3.88
CA HIS A 28 -4.31 7.36 3.29
C HIS A 28 -3.23 6.29 3.42
N TYR A 29 -2.66 5.88 2.30
CA TYR A 29 -1.55 4.95 2.23
C TYR A 29 -0.35 5.62 1.57
N GLY A 30 0.83 5.29 2.09
CA GLY A 30 2.10 5.66 1.50
C GLY A 30 2.99 4.43 1.38
N ALA A 31 3.80 4.42 0.34
CA ALA A 31 4.75 3.37 0.04
C ALA A 31 6.13 3.96 -0.24
N VAL A 32 7.16 3.20 0.10
CA VAL A 32 8.57 3.51 -0.18
C VAL A 32 9.20 2.27 -0.80
N VAL A 33 9.91 2.44 -1.91
CA VAL A 33 10.81 1.41 -2.45
C VAL A 33 12.22 1.78 -2.04
N ALA A 34 12.90 0.89 -1.34
CA ALA A 34 14.27 1.09 -0.90
C ALA A 34 15.18 -0.08 -1.28
N THR A 35 16.45 0.24 -1.58
CA THR A 35 17.50 -0.75 -1.85
C THR A 35 17.77 -1.61 -0.62
N PRO A 36 18.43 -2.78 -0.76
CA PRO A 36 18.91 -3.56 0.39
C PRO A 36 19.81 -2.77 1.34
N ALA A 37 20.52 -1.75 0.83
CA ALA A 37 21.32 -0.83 1.64
C ALA A 37 20.47 0.18 2.44
N GLY A 38 19.18 0.32 2.11
CA GLY A 38 18.25 1.24 2.76
C GLY A 38 18.16 2.61 2.10
N GLU A 39 18.66 2.75 0.88
CA GLU A 39 18.52 3.98 0.10
C GLU A 39 17.13 4.04 -0.53
N ILE A 40 16.45 5.16 -0.39
CA ILE A 40 15.12 5.37 -0.97
C ILE A 40 15.25 5.62 -2.47
N LEU A 41 14.64 4.75 -3.28
CA LEU A 41 14.57 4.91 -4.73
C LEU A 41 13.33 5.71 -5.15
N SER A 42 12.21 5.46 -4.50
CA SER A 42 10.93 6.11 -4.83
C SER A 42 9.98 6.11 -3.66
N THR A 43 8.99 6.97 -3.77
CA THR A 43 7.84 7.02 -2.87
C THR A 43 6.55 7.05 -3.67
N GLY A 44 5.44 6.63 -3.06
CA GLY A 44 4.12 6.70 -3.67
C GLY A 44 3.04 6.88 -2.62
N TYR A 45 1.96 7.55 -2.98
CA TYR A 45 0.74 7.64 -2.16
C TYR A 45 -0.47 7.30 -3.02
N ASN A 46 -1.56 6.89 -2.38
CA ASN A 46 -2.78 6.58 -3.12
C ASN A 46 -3.53 7.86 -3.51
N GLY A 47 -3.82 8.00 -4.81
CA GLY A 47 -4.46 9.19 -5.35
C GLY A 47 -4.93 9.01 -6.78
N ALA A 48 -5.72 9.95 -7.27
CA ALA A 48 -6.19 9.93 -8.66
C ALA A 48 -5.02 9.94 -9.64
N PRO A 49 -5.17 9.33 -10.83
CA PRO A 49 -4.22 9.47 -11.91
C PRO A 49 -3.99 10.94 -12.29
N ARG A 50 -2.84 11.23 -12.86
CA ARG A 50 -2.50 12.60 -13.30
C ARG A 50 -3.60 13.16 -14.22
N GLY A 51 -4.01 14.40 -13.96
CA GLY A 51 -5.04 15.09 -14.73
C GLY A 51 -6.47 14.63 -14.48
N GLN A 52 -6.69 13.71 -13.54
CA GLN A 52 -8.03 13.28 -13.13
C GLN A 52 -8.45 13.91 -11.81
N PRO A 53 -9.76 14.16 -11.60
CA PRO A 53 -10.27 14.71 -10.35
C PRO A 53 -9.93 13.82 -9.16
N HIS A 54 -9.53 14.44 -8.06
CA HIS A 54 -9.26 13.74 -6.80
C HIS A 54 -10.53 13.19 -6.15
N CYS A 55 -10.40 12.15 -5.32
CA CYS A 55 -11.53 11.63 -4.55
C CYS A 55 -12.13 12.70 -3.62
N SER A 56 -11.32 13.62 -3.10
CA SER A 56 -11.76 14.77 -2.31
C SER A 56 -12.65 15.76 -3.09
N GLU A 57 -12.55 15.76 -4.43
CA GLU A 57 -13.35 16.63 -5.32
C GLU A 57 -14.55 15.88 -5.91
N ALA A 58 -14.30 14.68 -6.46
CA ALA A 58 -15.29 13.91 -7.23
C ALA A 58 -16.02 12.81 -6.42
N GLY A 59 -15.71 12.70 -5.12
CA GLY A 59 -16.26 11.65 -4.25
C GLY A 59 -15.60 10.28 -4.44
N CYS A 60 -15.87 9.38 -3.51
CA CYS A 60 -15.38 8.00 -3.56
C CYS A 60 -16.36 7.12 -4.36
N ARG A 61 -15.95 6.64 -5.54
CA ARG A 61 -16.78 5.75 -6.38
C ARG A 61 -17.19 4.47 -5.65
N ARG A 62 -16.27 3.83 -4.93
CA ARG A 62 -16.56 2.59 -4.19
C ARG A 62 -17.58 2.84 -3.06
N GLN A 63 -17.51 3.98 -2.39
CA GLN A 63 -18.48 4.35 -1.37
C GLN A 63 -19.86 4.65 -1.98
N ALA A 64 -19.90 5.37 -3.10
CA ALA A 64 -21.15 5.65 -3.81
C ALA A 64 -21.85 4.38 -4.31
N LEU A 65 -21.09 3.32 -4.62
CA LEU A 65 -21.60 2.01 -5.05
C LEU A 65 -21.84 1.04 -3.88
N GLY A 66 -21.71 1.48 -2.62
CA GLY A 66 -21.91 0.63 -1.46
C GLY A 66 -20.90 -0.52 -1.32
N ILE A 67 -19.72 -0.43 -1.95
CA ILE A 67 -18.74 -1.51 -2.00
C ILE A 67 -18.00 -1.60 -0.65
N PRO A 68 -18.01 -2.78 0.00
CA PRO A 68 -17.31 -3.00 1.25
C PRO A 68 -15.80 -2.75 1.13
N GLN A 69 -15.15 -2.58 2.29
CA GLN A 69 -13.71 -2.49 2.35
C GLN A 69 -13.08 -3.84 1.96
N GLY A 70 -11.98 -3.79 1.20
CA GLY A 70 -11.28 -5.00 0.75
C GLY A 70 -11.74 -5.51 -0.62
N GLU A 71 -12.89 -5.05 -1.12
CA GLU A 71 -13.50 -5.56 -2.35
C GLU A 71 -13.42 -4.56 -3.51
N ARG A 72 -13.47 -5.09 -4.75
CA ARG A 72 -13.64 -4.36 -6.00
C ARG A 72 -12.69 -3.16 -6.14
N TYR A 73 -11.39 -3.38 -5.91
CA TYR A 73 -10.38 -2.33 -6.05
C TYR A 73 -10.20 -1.84 -7.49
N GLU A 74 -10.58 -2.65 -8.48
CA GLU A 74 -10.60 -2.25 -9.89
C GLU A 74 -11.56 -1.10 -10.19
N LEU A 75 -12.55 -0.90 -9.33
CA LEU A 75 -13.48 0.24 -9.40
C LEU A 75 -12.99 1.46 -8.61
N CYS A 76 -11.86 1.35 -7.92
CA CYS A 76 -11.26 2.48 -7.22
C CYS A 76 -10.76 3.51 -8.23
N ARG A 77 -11.08 4.78 -7.99
CA ARG A 77 -10.58 5.88 -8.83
C ARG A 77 -9.07 6.10 -8.64
N ALA A 78 -8.55 5.75 -7.48
CA ALA A 78 -7.16 5.99 -7.13
C ALA A 78 -6.21 4.91 -7.65
N VAL A 79 -5.03 5.32 -8.09
CA VAL A 79 -3.86 4.44 -8.19
C VAL A 79 -3.34 4.24 -6.77
N HIS A 80 -3.03 3.01 -6.39
CA HIS A 80 -2.57 2.68 -5.05
C HIS A 80 -1.13 3.15 -4.80
N ALA A 81 -0.79 3.34 -3.54
CA ALA A 81 0.52 3.84 -3.12
C ALA A 81 1.67 2.96 -3.63
N GLU A 82 1.50 1.64 -3.53
CA GLU A 82 2.46 0.64 -3.99
C GLU A 82 2.71 0.76 -5.50
N MET A 83 1.63 0.86 -6.29
CA MET A 83 1.73 1.02 -7.75
C MET A 83 2.47 2.32 -8.11
N ASN A 84 2.15 3.44 -7.45
CA ASN A 84 2.80 4.71 -7.71
C ASN A 84 4.29 4.64 -7.38
N ALA A 85 4.68 4.03 -6.26
CA ALA A 85 6.08 3.85 -5.90
C ALA A 85 6.81 2.93 -6.89
N LEU A 86 6.21 1.79 -7.27
CA LEU A 86 6.81 0.83 -8.21
C LEU A 86 6.93 1.38 -9.64
N LEU A 87 5.96 2.16 -10.10
CA LEU A 87 6.02 2.85 -11.39
C LEU A 87 7.16 3.87 -11.42
N GLN A 88 7.34 4.62 -10.33
CA GLN A 88 8.40 5.62 -10.21
C GLN A 88 9.79 4.96 -10.13
N ALA A 89 9.95 3.89 -9.35
CA ALA A 89 11.21 3.15 -9.23
C ALA A 89 11.60 2.44 -10.55
N GLY A 90 10.61 2.04 -11.33
CA GLY A 90 10.84 1.36 -12.59
C GLY A 90 11.66 0.07 -12.41
N ARG A 91 12.64 -0.18 -13.28
CA ARG A 91 13.48 -1.38 -13.23
C ARG A 91 14.37 -1.45 -11.99
N ALA A 92 14.72 -0.32 -11.40
CA ALA A 92 15.54 -0.27 -10.20
C ALA A 92 14.85 -0.88 -8.96
N ALA A 93 13.56 -1.19 -9.03
CA ALA A 93 12.82 -1.85 -7.96
C ALA A 93 13.20 -3.34 -7.76
N GLU A 94 13.84 -3.99 -8.75
CA GLU A 94 14.23 -5.40 -8.65
C GLU A 94 15.20 -5.62 -7.47
N GLY A 95 14.92 -6.62 -6.66
CA GLY A 95 15.69 -6.93 -5.45
C GLY A 95 15.50 -5.95 -4.28
N CYS A 96 14.65 -4.95 -4.43
CA CYS A 96 14.38 -3.95 -3.40
C CYS A 96 13.31 -4.40 -2.41
N THR A 97 13.17 -3.65 -1.31
CA THR A 97 12.12 -3.81 -0.32
C THR A 97 11.05 -2.74 -0.52
N LEU A 98 9.78 -3.16 -0.50
CA LEU A 98 8.61 -2.29 -0.50
C LEU A 98 8.11 -2.08 0.93
N TYR A 99 8.12 -0.84 1.40
CA TYR A 99 7.57 -0.44 2.70
C TYR A 99 6.18 0.16 2.51
N LEU A 100 5.22 -0.28 3.32
CA LEU A 100 3.82 0.15 3.22
C LEU A 100 3.27 0.56 4.59
N ALA A 101 2.71 1.75 4.67
CA ALA A 101 2.07 2.27 5.87
C ALA A 101 0.83 3.09 5.51
N GLY A 102 -0.11 3.24 6.46
CA GLY A 102 -1.31 4.03 6.24
C GLY A 102 -2.05 4.35 7.52
N TYR A 103 -3.06 5.21 7.39
CA TYR A 103 -3.96 5.59 8.47
C TYR A 103 -5.38 5.84 7.95
N ALA A 104 -6.35 5.72 8.85
CA ALA A 104 -7.75 6.02 8.57
C ALA A 104 -7.99 7.53 8.62
N VAL A 105 -8.68 8.09 7.63
CA VAL A 105 -8.89 9.55 7.49
C VAL A 105 -9.67 10.10 8.68
N GLY A 106 -10.76 9.43 9.11
CA GLY A 106 -11.63 9.96 10.17
C GLY A 106 -11.01 9.98 11.56
N SER A 107 -10.16 9.00 11.90
CA SER A 107 -9.54 8.89 13.23
C SER A 107 -8.07 9.30 13.26
N GLY A 108 -7.40 9.38 12.12
CA GLY A 108 -5.95 9.57 12.04
C GLY A 108 -5.13 8.39 12.58
N LEU A 109 -5.80 7.31 13.01
CA LEU A 109 -5.11 6.15 13.58
C LEU A 109 -4.46 5.28 12.50
N ALA A 110 -3.27 4.77 12.79
CA ALA A 110 -2.60 3.82 11.94
C ALA A 110 -3.46 2.57 11.71
N VAL A 111 -3.50 2.12 10.46
CA VAL A 111 -4.20 0.91 10.05
C VAL A 111 -3.22 -0.17 9.62
N ASP A 112 -3.67 -1.42 9.65
CA ASP A 112 -2.92 -2.50 9.02
C ASP A 112 -2.80 -2.23 7.53
N ALA A 113 -1.56 -2.18 7.04
CA ALA A 113 -1.24 -1.92 5.66
C ALA A 113 -0.79 -3.23 5.00
N THR A 114 -1.63 -3.77 4.12
CA THR A 114 -1.33 -4.97 3.33
C THR A 114 -1.61 -4.65 1.86
N PRO A 115 -0.75 -5.03 0.92
CA PRO A 115 -1.02 -4.88 -0.50
C PRO A 115 -2.33 -5.57 -0.87
N CYS A 116 -3.12 -4.96 -1.76
CA CYS A 116 -4.24 -5.66 -2.37
C CYS A 116 -3.74 -6.63 -3.46
N LEU A 117 -4.61 -7.51 -3.94
CA LEU A 117 -4.28 -8.52 -4.95
C LEU A 117 -3.61 -7.92 -6.20
N LEU A 118 -4.09 -6.77 -6.69
CA LEU A 118 -3.52 -6.10 -7.85
C LEU A 118 -2.11 -5.59 -7.57
N CYS A 119 -1.89 -4.96 -6.41
CA CYS A 119 -0.57 -4.45 -6.01
C CYS A 119 0.42 -5.59 -5.73
N ALA A 120 -0.04 -6.70 -5.13
CA ALA A 120 0.80 -7.87 -4.89
C ALA A 120 1.33 -8.47 -6.20
N ARG A 121 0.46 -8.61 -7.23
CA ARG A 121 0.89 -9.07 -8.58
C ARG A 121 1.94 -8.15 -9.18
N VAL A 122 1.75 -6.84 -9.06
CA VAL A 122 2.74 -5.87 -9.58
C VAL A 122 4.06 -5.96 -8.81
N ALA A 123 4.03 -6.10 -7.48
CA ALA A 123 5.24 -6.23 -6.66
C ALA A 123 6.04 -7.50 -7.02
N VAL A 124 5.37 -8.64 -7.16
CA VAL A 124 6.01 -9.89 -7.62
C VAL A 124 6.62 -9.72 -9.00
N ASN A 125 5.86 -9.17 -9.96
CA ASN A 125 6.33 -9.01 -11.33
C ASN A 125 7.47 -7.99 -11.46
N ARG A 126 7.60 -7.06 -10.50
CA ARG A 126 8.72 -6.11 -10.42
C ARG A 126 9.94 -6.67 -9.72
N GLY A 127 9.90 -7.90 -9.23
CA GLY A 127 11.02 -8.53 -8.54
C GLY A 127 11.30 -7.94 -7.15
N ILE A 128 10.27 -7.40 -6.48
CA ILE A 128 10.40 -6.98 -5.08
C ILE A 128 10.80 -8.19 -4.23
N ALA A 129 11.90 -8.06 -3.48
CA ALA A 129 12.41 -9.14 -2.64
C ALA A 129 11.61 -9.31 -1.34
N GLU A 130 11.10 -8.22 -0.79
CA GLU A 130 10.39 -8.24 0.51
C GLU A 130 9.40 -7.10 0.62
N VAL A 131 8.29 -7.33 1.31
CA VAL A 131 7.33 -6.30 1.71
C VAL A 131 7.38 -6.13 3.22
N VAL A 132 7.62 -4.91 3.69
CA VAL A 132 7.58 -4.53 5.11
C VAL A 132 6.34 -3.67 5.35
N MET A 133 5.45 -4.17 6.17
CA MET A 133 4.14 -3.58 6.39
C MET A 133 4.02 -3.01 7.80
N ARG A 134 3.53 -1.79 7.92
CA ARG A 134 3.12 -1.27 9.23
C ARG A 134 1.83 -1.95 9.67
N ARG A 135 1.83 -2.48 10.88
CA ARG A 135 0.63 -2.93 11.57
C ARG A 135 0.13 -1.84 12.51
N GLY A 136 -1.17 -1.77 12.71
CA GLY A 136 -1.77 -0.89 13.72
C GLY A 136 -1.24 -1.22 15.13
N PRO A 137 -1.23 -0.23 16.06
CA PRO A 137 -0.75 -0.47 17.43
C PRO A 137 -1.52 -1.63 18.09
N PRO A 138 -0.87 -2.45 18.93
CA PRO A 138 0.54 -2.40 19.36
C PRO A 138 1.52 -3.24 18.52
N ARG A 139 1.14 -3.63 17.29
CA ARG A 139 1.87 -4.61 16.49
C ARG A 139 3.18 -4.07 15.92
N GLN A 140 4.21 -4.93 15.91
CA GLN A 140 5.49 -4.65 15.27
C GLN A 140 5.35 -4.67 13.74
N PRO A 141 6.29 -4.04 13.00
CA PRO A 141 6.35 -4.18 11.56
C PRO A 141 6.36 -5.66 11.14
N ALA A 142 5.54 -6.00 10.14
CA ALA A 142 5.49 -7.34 9.58
C ALA A 142 6.29 -7.37 8.28
N ARG A 143 7.13 -8.40 8.12
CA ARG A 143 7.88 -8.70 6.91
C ARG A 143 7.26 -9.90 6.23
N ALA A 144 7.15 -9.89 4.92
CA ALA A 144 6.62 -11.01 4.15
C ALA A 144 7.22 -11.06 2.75
N ASP A 145 7.33 -12.27 2.22
CA ASP A 145 7.61 -12.54 0.83
C ASP A 145 6.41 -12.08 -0.02
N PRO A 146 6.61 -11.26 -1.06
CA PRO A 146 5.53 -10.83 -1.93
C PRO A 146 4.82 -12.01 -2.64
N VAL A 147 5.51 -13.10 -2.93
CA VAL A 147 4.90 -14.31 -3.51
C VAL A 147 3.96 -14.97 -2.50
N ALA A 148 4.35 -15.07 -1.24
CA ALA A 148 3.50 -15.61 -0.18
C ALA A 148 2.27 -14.72 0.08
N ILE A 149 2.43 -13.39 0.04
CA ILE A 149 1.31 -12.46 0.11
C ILE A 149 0.33 -12.70 -1.05
N LEU A 150 0.85 -12.81 -2.27
CA LEU A 150 0.03 -13.01 -3.46
C LEU A 150 -0.76 -14.33 -3.37
N ALA A 151 -0.11 -15.43 -3.03
CA ALA A 151 -0.76 -16.75 -2.89
C ALA A 151 -1.90 -16.71 -1.88
N SER A 152 -1.68 -16.13 -0.70
CA SER A 152 -2.71 -15.98 0.33
C SER A 152 -3.91 -15.15 -0.12
N LEU A 153 -3.68 -14.09 -0.91
CA LEU A 153 -4.74 -13.25 -1.44
C LEU A 153 -5.54 -13.93 -2.55
N GLU A 154 -4.90 -14.75 -3.37
CA GLU A 154 -5.56 -15.54 -4.42
C GLU A 154 -6.44 -16.63 -3.81
N GLU A 155 -5.94 -17.38 -2.83
CA GLU A 155 -6.74 -18.37 -2.08
C GLU A 155 -7.98 -17.74 -1.41
N ALA A 156 -7.81 -16.57 -0.80
CA ALA A 156 -8.92 -15.84 -0.19
C ALA A 156 -9.98 -15.39 -1.23
N ALA A 157 -9.53 -14.94 -2.40
CA ALA A 157 -10.42 -14.53 -3.49
C ALA A 157 -11.22 -15.71 -4.05
N GLU A 158 -10.57 -16.88 -4.26
CA GLU A 158 -11.22 -18.11 -4.70
C GLU A 158 -12.23 -18.65 -3.67
N GLY A 159 -11.87 -18.63 -2.37
CA GLY A 159 -12.78 -19.02 -1.28
C GLY A 159 -14.02 -18.15 -1.24
N ALA A 160 -13.86 -16.84 -1.40
CA ALA A 160 -14.97 -15.90 -1.46
C ALA A 160 -15.88 -16.10 -2.71
N ALA A 161 -15.32 -16.53 -3.82
CA ALA A 161 -16.08 -16.84 -5.04
C ALA A 161 -16.92 -18.11 -4.86
N ARG A 162 -16.34 -19.16 -4.26
CA ARG A 162 -17.04 -20.43 -3.97
C ARG A 162 -18.18 -20.28 -2.93
N GLY A 163 -18.02 -19.38 -1.96
CA GLY A 163 -19.05 -19.14 -0.93
C GLY A 163 -20.24 -18.31 -1.39
N ARG A 164 -20.21 -17.78 -2.63
CA ARG A 164 -21.29 -17.01 -3.27
C ARG A 164 -22.06 -17.79 -4.34
N ALA A 165 -21.69 -19.02 -4.62
CA ALA A 165 -22.40 -19.95 -5.52
C ALA A 165 -23.33 -20.86 -4.73
#